data_529155e7b27fcecc16fefb61be8907b8
#
_entry.id   529155e7b27fcecc16fefb61be8907b8
#
_cell.length_a   1.000
_cell.length_b   1.000
_cell.length_c   1.000
_cell.angle_alpha   90.00
_cell.angle_beta   90.00
_cell.angle_gamma   90.00
#
_symmetry.space_group_name_H-M   'P 1'
#
loop_
_entity.id
_entity.type
_entity.pdbx_description
1 polymer ?
#
loop_
_entity_poly.entity_id
_entity_poly.type
_entity_poly.pdbx_seq_one_letter_code
_entity_poly.pdbx_strand_id
1 'polypeptide(L)'
;ISRVTDKILPIAKEWQSRPLEEVYAVVFMDAIHYHVRYEGRIVKKAVYIAIGINLDGRKDVLGMWVGENESAKFWLSVLNGLKNRGVNDILIACIDGLSGFTNAIEAVFPQTEIQQCIIHQIRNTTKYVSYKDIKALMADLKRVYAAVDEDTALQELDRFDEIWGGKYPKI
;
A
#
# COMPACT_ATOMS: atom_id res chain seq x y z
N ILE A 1 14.61 3.60 -29.69
CA ILE A 1 13.95 3.25 -28.42
C ILE A 1 13.75 1.72 -28.37
N SER A 2 13.17 1.10 -29.40
CA SER A 2 12.89 -0.35 -29.48
C SER A 2 14.12 -1.23 -29.14
N ARG A 3 15.29 -1.00 -29.76
CA ARG A 3 16.51 -1.81 -29.53
C ARG A 3 17.03 -1.77 -28.08
N VAL A 4 16.85 -0.65 -27.37
CA VAL A 4 17.23 -0.54 -25.96
C VAL A 4 16.24 -1.31 -25.09
N THR A 5 14.95 -1.17 -25.35
CA THR A 5 13.89 -1.89 -24.65
C THR A 5 14.07 -3.41 -24.80
N ASP A 6 14.35 -3.88 -26.04
CA ASP A 6 14.54 -5.30 -26.31
C ASP A 6 15.73 -5.91 -25.52
N LYS A 7 16.78 -5.10 -25.25
CA LYS A 7 17.93 -5.53 -24.44
C LYS A 7 17.63 -5.54 -22.94
N ILE A 8 16.78 -4.63 -22.48
CA ILE A 8 16.46 -4.48 -21.03
C ILE A 8 15.41 -5.49 -20.58
N LEU A 9 14.45 -5.84 -21.45
CA LEU A 9 13.35 -6.73 -21.09
C LEU A 9 13.79 -8.09 -20.49
N PRO A 10 14.81 -8.81 -21.02
CA PRO A 10 15.29 -10.04 -20.40
C PRO A 10 15.83 -9.82 -19.00
N ILE A 11 16.64 -8.75 -18.80
CA ILE A 11 17.22 -8.39 -17.51
C ILE A 11 16.12 -8.06 -16.48
N ALA A 12 15.11 -7.30 -16.91
CA ALA A 12 13.97 -6.98 -16.05
C ALA A 12 13.16 -8.23 -15.67
N LYS A 13 12.98 -9.18 -16.59
CA LYS A 13 12.32 -10.46 -16.30
C LYS A 13 13.12 -11.31 -15.32
N GLU A 14 14.42 -11.42 -15.51
CA GLU A 14 15.31 -12.13 -14.60
C GLU A 14 15.26 -11.53 -13.20
N TRP A 15 15.39 -10.19 -13.10
CA TRP A 15 15.25 -9.47 -11.84
C TRP A 15 13.88 -9.72 -11.17
N GLN A 16 12.78 -9.68 -11.94
CA GLN A 16 11.42 -9.88 -11.43
C GLN A 16 11.20 -11.33 -10.92
N SER A 17 11.90 -12.31 -11.47
CA SER A 17 11.78 -13.74 -11.10
C SER A 17 12.85 -14.22 -10.13
N ARG A 18 13.78 -13.35 -9.71
CA ARG A 18 14.86 -13.74 -8.81
C ARG A 18 14.34 -14.31 -7.49
N PRO A 19 15.08 -15.24 -6.84
CA PRO A 19 14.78 -15.65 -5.48
C PRO A 19 14.76 -14.45 -4.52
N LEU A 20 13.95 -14.56 -3.49
CA LEU A 20 13.80 -13.56 -2.43
C LEU A 20 14.26 -14.16 -1.10
N GLU A 21 14.39 -13.31 -0.08
CA GLU A 21 14.66 -13.78 1.28
C GLU A 21 13.44 -14.50 1.85
N GLU A 22 13.66 -15.40 2.80
CA GLU A 22 12.59 -16.21 3.39
C GLU A 22 11.65 -15.40 4.25
N VAL A 23 12.16 -14.36 4.94
CA VAL A 23 11.39 -13.54 5.88
C VAL A 23 11.62 -12.06 5.64
N TYR A 24 10.53 -11.30 5.61
CA TYR A 24 10.56 -9.83 5.61
C TYR A 24 9.88 -9.28 6.86
N ALA A 25 10.58 -8.35 7.55
CA ALA A 25 10.02 -7.68 8.72
C ALA A 25 8.81 -6.82 8.36
N VAL A 26 8.91 -6.06 7.25
CA VAL A 26 7.81 -5.22 6.76
C VAL A 26 7.73 -5.32 5.24
N VAL A 27 6.53 -5.45 4.68
CA VAL A 27 6.29 -5.32 3.24
C VAL A 27 5.25 -4.24 2.99
N PHE A 28 5.63 -3.24 2.21
CA PHE A 28 4.73 -2.19 1.71
C PHE A 28 4.20 -2.60 0.34
N MET A 29 2.90 -2.54 0.15
CA MET A 29 2.22 -2.84 -1.11
C MET A 29 1.31 -1.68 -1.49
N ASP A 30 1.58 -1.10 -2.68
CA ASP A 30 0.88 0.10 -3.16
C ASP A 30 0.80 0.11 -4.69
N ALA A 31 -0.09 0.91 -5.25
CA ALA A 31 -0.26 1.07 -6.68
C ALA A 31 -0.16 2.54 -7.10
N ILE A 32 0.68 2.80 -8.09
CA ILE A 32 0.80 4.13 -8.72
C ILE A 32 0.00 4.12 -10.01
N HIS A 33 -1.01 4.99 -10.08
CA HIS A 33 -1.86 5.13 -11.24
C HIS A 33 -1.36 6.21 -12.20
N TYR A 34 -1.37 5.92 -13.51
CA TYR A 34 -0.95 6.86 -14.55
C TYR A 34 -1.77 6.69 -15.83
N HIS A 35 -1.70 7.69 -16.70
CA HIS A 35 -2.39 7.68 -17.98
C HIS A 35 -1.39 7.45 -19.11
N VAL A 36 -1.67 6.49 -19.98
CA VAL A 36 -0.87 6.19 -21.17
C VAL A 36 -1.72 6.32 -22.43
N ARG A 37 -1.10 6.73 -23.52
CA ARG A 37 -1.71 6.65 -24.84
C ARG A 37 -1.50 5.24 -25.40
N TYR A 38 -2.59 4.53 -25.63
CA TYR A 38 -2.61 3.20 -26.21
C TYR A 38 -3.64 3.16 -27.32
N GLU A 39 -3.24 2.77 -28.53
CA GLU A 39 -4.10 2.72 -29.73
C GLU A 39 -4.93 4.00 -29.97
N GLY A 40 -4.28 5.15 -29.84
CA GLY A 40 -4.91 6.47 -30.04
C GLY A 40 -5.82 6.94 -28.89
N ARG A 41 -6.01 6.15 -27.84
CA ARG A 41 -6.84 6.48 -26.67
C ARG A 41 -5.98 6.67 -25.42
N ILE A 42 -6.47 7.48 -24.49
CA ILE A 42 -5.87 7.61 -23.16
C ILE A 42 -6.49 6.53 -22.27
N VAL A 43 -5.68 5.60 -21.79
CA VAL A 43 -6.09 4.56 -20.86
C VAL A 43 -5.39 4.73 -19.51
N LYS A 44 -6.10 4.45 -18.43
CA LYS A 44 -5.53 4.42 -17.08
C LYS A 44 -4.84 3.08 -16.88
N LYS A 45 -3.59 3.11 -16.43
CA LYS A 45 -2.81 1.93 -16.02
C LYS A 45 -2.32 2.11 -14.59
N ALA A 46 -1.99 1.02 -13.92
CA ALA A 46 -1.37 1.03 -12.62
C ALA A 46 -0.05 0.27 -12.64
N VAL A 47 0.95 0.77 -11.91
CA VAL A 47 2.13 0.01 -11.51
C VAL A 47 1.95 -0.37 -10.05
N TYR A 48 1.89 -1.65 -9.79
CA TYR A 48 1.85 -2.24 -8.47
C TYR A 48 3.28 -2.50 -8.03
N ILE A 49 3.60 -2.11 -6.81
CA ILE A 49 4.95 -2.22 -6.26
C ILE A 49 4.87 -2.89 -4.91
N ALA A 50 5.72 -3.89 -4.68
CA ALA A 50 5.97 -4.47 -3.38
C ALA A 50 7.41 -4.14 -2.95
N ILE A 51 7.56 -3.51 -1.78
CA ILE A 51 8.85 -3.15 -1.19
C ILE A 51 8.96 -3.85 0.16
N GLY A 52 9.99 -4.69 0.32
CA GLY A 52 10.29 -5.37 1.58
C GLY A 52 11.40 -4.67 2.36
N ILE A 53 11.32 -4.77 3.68
CA ILE A 53 12.42 -4.53 4.60
C ILE A 53 12.74 -5.87 5.24
N ASN A 54 13.96 -6.35 5.03
CA ASN A 54 14.40 -7.62 5.59
C ASN A 54 14.73 -7.49 7.10
N LEU A 55 15.11 -8.60 7.74
CA LEU A 55 15.44 -8.63 9.18
C LEU A 55 16.68 -7.79 9.53
N ASP A 56 17.57 -7.53 8.57
CA ASP A 56 18.73 -6.63 8.74
C ASP A 56 18.37 -5.14 8.58
N GLY A 57 17.10 -4.81 8.32
CA GLY A 57 16.63 -3.44 8.07
C GLY A 57 16.93 -2.92 6.66
N ARG A 58 17.36 -3.78 5.73
CA ARG A 58 17.66 -3.38 4.35
C ARG A 58 16.38 -3.39 3.52
N LYS A 59 16.22 -2.33 2.72
CA LYS A 59 15.09 -2.19 1.79
C LYS A 59 15.40 -2.86 0.46
N ASP A 60 14.47 -3.68 -0.03
CA ASP A 60 14.49 -4.29 -1.36
C ASP A 60 13.15 -4.10 -2.08
N VAL A 61 13.20 -3.89 -3.40
CA VAL A 61 12.00 -3.89 -4.24
C VAL A 61 11.71 -5.32 -4.67
N LEU A 62 10.70 -5.94 -4.09
CA LEU A 62 10.37 -7.36 -4.31
C LEU A 62 9.81 -7.61 -5.70
N GLY A 63 9.16 -6.63 -6.28
CA GLY A 63 8.67 -6.70 -7.65
C GLY A 63 7.83 -5.48 -8.05
N MET A 64 7.61 -5.37 -9.37
CA MET A 64 6.75 -4.39 -10.01
C MET A 64 5.88 -5.07 -11.06
N TRP A 65 4.58 -4.78 -11.06
CA TRP A 65 3.63 -5.35 -12.00
C TRP A 65 2.81 -4.25 -12.65
N VAL A 66 2.47 -4.41 -13.92
CA VAL A 66 1.61 -3.47 -14.63
C VAL A 66 0.24 -4.11 -14.82
N GLY A 67 -0.81 -3.41 -14.44
CA GLY A 67 -2.18 -3.86 -14.60
C GLY A 67 -3.14 -2.71 -14.91
N GLU A 68 -4.37 -3.07 -15.24
CA GLU A 68 -5.41 -2.09 -15.58
C GLU A 68 -6.29 -1.75 -14.37
N ASN A 69 -6.59 -2.76 -13.55
CA ASN A 69 -7.47 -2.65 -12.41
C ASN A 69 -6.83 -3.24 -11.15
N GLU A 70 -6.80 -2.45 -10.09
CA GLU A 70 -6.45 -2.93 -8.77
C GLU A 70 -7.58 -3.79 -8.21
N SER A 71 -7.23 -5.01 -7.80
CA SER A 71 -8.19 -5.93 -7.21
C SER A 71 -7.51 -6.88 -6.21
N ALA A 72 -8.27 -7.37 -5.24
CA ALA A 72 -7.81 -8.39 -4.30
C ALA A 72 -7.29 -9.66 -5.02
N LYS A 73 -7.92 -10.05 -6.13
CA LYS A 73 -7.48 -11.19 -6.96
C LYS A 73 -6.09 -10.94 -7.58
N PHE A 74 -5.82 -9.73 -8.02
CA PHE A 74 -4.52 -9.36 -8.56
C PHE A 74 -3.45 -9.45 -7.46
N TRP A 75 -3.72 -8.85 -6.29
CA TRP A 75 -2.81 -8.90 -5.16
C TRP A 75 -2.60 -10.33 -4.65
N LEU A 76 -3.62 -11.18 -4.66
CA LEU A 76 -3.46 -12.61 -4.36
C LEU A 76 -2.45 -13.27 -5.31
N SER A 77 -2.47 -12.94 -6.60
CA SER A 77 -1.48 -13.48 -7.56
C SER A 77 -0.06 -12.96 -7.29
N VAL A 78 0.08 -11.70 -6.88
CA VAL A 78 1.37 -11.11 -6.46
C VAL A 78 1.92 -11.82 -5.23
N LEU A 79 1.10 -11.98 -4.19
CA LEU A 79 1.48 -12.67 -2.94
C LEU A 79 1.93 -14.12 -3.19
N ASN A 80 1.18 -14.88 -4.00
CA ASN A 80 1.59 -16.22 -4.42
C ASN A 80 2.91 -16.18 -5.21
N GLY A 81 3.12 -15.16 -6.04
CA GLY A 81 4.38 -14.93 -6.75
C GLY A 81 5.55 -14.70 -5.79
N LEU A 82 5.37 -13.93 -4.71
CA LEU A 82 6.38 -13.76 -3.66
C LEU A 82 6.70 -15.10 -2.97
N LYS A 83 5.66 -15.86 -2.60
CA LYS A 83 5.81 -17.17 -1.98
C LYS A 83 6.58 -18.16 -2.88
N ASN A 84 6.25 -18.21 -4.17
CA ASN A 84 6.94 -19.06 -5.15
C ASN A 84 8.42 -18.67 -5.36
N ARG A 85 8.80 -17.44 -5.03
CA ARG A 85 10.17 -16.92 -5.08
C ARG A 85 10.93 -17.09 -3.77
N GLY A 86 10.35 -17.75 -2.77
CA GLY A 86 11.02 -18.15 -1.53
C GLY A 86 10.55 -17.41 -0.28
N VAL A 87 9.64 -16.42 -0.37
CA VAL A 87 9.11 -15.76 0.83
C VAL A 87 8.23 -16.72 1.60
N ASN A 88 8.65 -17.09 2.79
CA ASN A 88 7.92 -17.98 3.70
C ASN A 88 7.03 -17.19 4.67
N ASP A 89 7.50 -16.01 5.10
CA ASP A 89 6.78 -15.18 6.07
C ASP A 89 6.97 -13.67 5.84
N ILE A 90 5.96 -12.91 6.22
CA ILE A 90 5.94 -11.44 6.28
C ILE A 90 5.40 -11.06 7.65
N LEU A 91 6.21 -10.40 8.50
CA LEU A 91 5.75 -10.07 9.85
C LEU A 91 4.68 -8.98 9.82
N ILE A 92 4.92 -7.90 9.06
CA ILE A 92 3.97 -6.77 8.93
C ILE A 92 3.76 -6.45 7.45
N ALA A 93 2.50 -6.42 7.01
CA ALA A 93 2.11 -5.93 5.68
C ALA A 93 1.44 -4.56 5.79
N CYS A 94 2.06 -3.55 5.18
CA CYS A 94 1.50 -2.20 5.07
C CYS A 94 0.73 -2.07 3.76
N ILE A 95 -0.59 -1.91 3.82
CA ILE A 95 -1.49 -1.85 2.66
C ILE A 95 -2.41 -0.64 2.71
N ASP A 96 -3.01 -0.30 1.58
CA ASP A 96 -4.16 0.61 1.55
C ASP A 96 -5.46 -0.10 1.96
N GLY A 97 -6.55 0.65 2.04
CA GLY A 97 -7.87 0.14 2.43
C GLY A 97 -8.62 -0.59 1.31
N LEU A 98 -7.94 -1.23 0.35
CA LEU A 98 -8.60 -1.97 -0.73
C LEU A 98 -9.40 -3.16 -0.18
N SER A 99 -10.68 -3.22 -0.54
CA SER A 99 -11.58 -4.31 -0.09
C SER A 99 -11.06 -5.68 -0.52
N GLY A 100 -10.98 -6.61 0.43
CA GLY A 100 -10.52 -7.99 0.22
C GLY A 100 -9.00 -8.16 0.14
N PHE A 101 -8.21 -7.10 0.28
CA PHE A 101 -6.75 -7.22 0.30
C PHE A 101 -6.26 -7.96 1.56
N THR A 102 -6.82 -7.64 2.72
CA THR A 102 -6.59 -8.34 3.97
C THR A 102 -6.78 -9.85 3.81
N ASN A 103 -7.93 -10.26 3.28
CA ASN A 103 -8.23 -11.68 3.06
C ASN A 103 -7.24 -12.37 2.09
N ALA A 104 -6.73 -11.62 1.08
CA ALA A 104 -5.73 -12.15 0.17
C ALA A 104 -4.38 -12.38 0.87
N ILE A 105 -3.98 -11.50 1.80
CA ILE A 105 -2.77 -11.67 2.60
C ILE A 105 -2.92 -12.86 3.55
N GLU A 106 -4.00 -12.91 4.32
CA GLU A 106 -4.29 -13.99 5.27
C GLU A 106 -4.31 -15.37 4.60
N ALA A 107 -4.80 -15.45 3.36
CA ALA A 107 -4.82 -16.70 2.60
C ALA A 107 -3.42 -17.22 2.22
N VAL A 108 -2.42 -16.36 2.07
CA VAL A 108 -1.06 -16.72 1.63
C VAL A 108 -0.08 -16.69 2.80
N PHE A 109 -0.18 -15.69 3.67
CA PHE A 109 0.66 -15.43 4.83
C PHE A 109 -0.22 -15.23 6.08
N PRO A 110 -0.74 -16.31 6.69
CA PRO A 110 -1.76 -16.23 7.74
C PRO A 110 -1.26 -15.67 9.07
N GLN A 111 0.04 -15.54 9.27
CA GLN A 111 0.64 -14.98 10.50
C GLN A 111 0.99 -13.49 10.36
N THR A 112 0.74 -12.89 9.18
CA THR A 112 1.10 -11.51 8.91
C THR A 112 0.18 -10.55 9.66
N GLU A 113 0.77 -9.64 10.42
CA GLU A 113 0.06 -8.48 10.98
C GLU A 113 -0.20 -7.45 9.88
N ILE A 114 -1.41 -6.92 9.83
CA ILE A 114 -1.82 -5.97 8.77
C ILE A 114 -1.87 -4.56 9.34
N GLN A 115 -1.03 -3.70 8.79
CA GLN A 115 -1.01 -2.26 9.07
C GLN A 115 -1.69 -1.49 7.94
N GLN A 116 -2.78 -0.81 8.24
CA GLN A 116 -3.40 0.12 7.29
C GLN A 116 -2.51 1.35 7.07
N CYS A 117 -2.33 1.74 5.82
CA CYS A 117 -1.49 2.90 5.48
C CYS A 117 -2.12 4.21 5.97
N ILE A 118 -1.50 4.83 6.97
CA ILE A 118 -1.95 6.10 7.58
C ILE A 118 -2.11 7.21 6.52
N ILE A 119 -1.20 7.27 5.55
CA ILE A 119 -1.26 8.29 4.47
C ILE A 119 -2.51 8.10 3.60
N HIS A 120 -2.89 6.86 3.29
CA HIS A 120 -4.12 6.57 2.55
C HIS A 120 -5.37 6.87 3.38
N GLN A 121 -5.37 6.55 4.68
CA GLN A 121 -6.46 6.92 5.59
C GLN A 121 -6.64 8.42 5.66
N ILE A 122 -5.56 9.19 5.86
CA ILE A 122 -5.59 10.65 5.87
C ILE A 122 -6.16 11.21 4.56
N ARG A 123 -5.69 10.72 3.40
CA ARG A 123 -6.20 11.15 2.10
C ARG A 123 -7.69 10.82 1.93
N ASN A 124 -8.13 9.68 2.43
CA ASN A 124 -9.55 9.29 2.38
C ASN A 124 -10.40 10.19 3.27
N THR A 125 -9.97 10.47 4.49
CA THR A 125 -10.60 11.39 5.42
C THR A 125 -10.81 12.76 4.76
N THR A 126 -9.77 13.34 4.17
CA THR A 126 -9.85 14.69 3.58
C THR A 126 -10.76 14.80 2.36
N LYS A 127 -11.11 13.70 1.67
CA LYS A 127 -12.05 13.71 0.54
C LYS A 127 -13.46 14.22 0.90
N TYR A 128 -13.87 14.04 2.15
CA TYR A 128 -15.20 14.39 2.64
C TYR A 128 -15.23 15.71 3.39
N VAL A 129 -14.10 16.43 3.43
CA VAL A 129 -13.91 17.65 4.23
C VAL A 129 -13.91 18.88 3.32
N SER A 130 -14.63 19.94 3.74
CA SER A 130 -14.62 21.23 3.06
C SER A 130 -13.21 21.83 3.07
N TYR A 131 -12.78 22.41 1.95
CA TYR A 131 -11.43 22.97 1.78
C TYR A 131 -11.01 23.93 2.91
N LYS A 132 -11.93 24.76 3.39
CA LYS A 132 -11.69 25.71 4.49
C LYS A 132 -11.31 25.05 5.82
N ASP A 133 -11.76 23.81 6.05
CA ASP A 133 -11.57 23.08 7.31
C ASP A 133 -10.38 22.10 7.25
N ILE A 134 -9.88 21.73 6.04
CA ILE A 134 -8.84 20.73 5.85
C ILE A 134 -7.62 21.01 6.73
N LYS A 135 -7.14 22.27 6.77
CA LYS A 135 -5.93 22.62 7.53
C LYS A 135 -6.10 22.38 9.03
N ALA A 136 -7.24 22.78 9.59
CA ALA A 136 -7.51 22.60 11.02
C ALA A 136 -7.74 21.13 11.36
N LEU A 137 -8.58 20.44 10.58
CA LEU A 137 -8.84 19.02 10.75
C LEU A 137 -7.55 18.17 10.65
N MET A 138 -6.66 18.47 9.72
CA MET A 138 -5.38 17.78 9.59
C MET A 138 -4.45 18.01 10.77
N ALA A 139 -4.50 19.20 11.39
CA ALA A 139 -3.73 19.48 12.60
C ALA A 139 -4.22 18.64 13.79
N ASP A 140 -5.54 18.51 13.95
CA ASP A 140 -6.14 17.70 15.00
C ASP A 140 -5.91 16.20 14.74
N LEU A 141 -6.12 15.72 13.51
CA LEU A 141 -5.85 14.33 13.13
C LEU A 141 -4.38 13.93 13.35
N LYS A 142 -3.44 14.86 13.15
CA LYS A 142 -2.03 14.62 13.43
C LYS A 142 -1.77 14.26 14.89
N ARG A 143 -2.54 14.79 15.82
CA ARG A 143 -2.39 14.48 17.25
C ARG A 143 -2.69 13.01 17.55
N VAL A 144 -3.65 12.43 16.81
CA VAL A 144 -4.01 11.00 16.92
C VAL A 144 -2.85 10.12 16.49
N TYR A 145 -2.39 10.25 15.23
CA TYR A 145 -1.37 9.33 14.69
C TYR A 145 0.08 9.65 15.10
N ALA A 146 0.32 10.78 15.74
CA ALA A 146 1.62 11.15 16.31
C ALA A 146 1.67 11.00 17.84
N ALA A 147 0.64 10.42 18.46
CA ALA A 147 0.60 10.14 19.87
C ALA A 147 1.73 9.18 20.28
N VAL A 148 2.21 9.32 21.52
CA VAL A 148 3.36 8.56 22.02
C VAL A 148 2.99 7.13 22.47
N ASP A 149 1.70 6.89 22.73
CA ASP A 149 1.14 5.62 23.14
C ASP A 149 -0.33 5.49 22.71
N GLU A 150 -0.89 4.29 22.89
CA GLU A 150 -2.26 3.96 22.49
C GLU A 150 -3.30 4.76 23.28
N ASP A 151 -3.12 4.89 24.59
CA ASP A 151 -4.06 5.61 25.46
C ASP A 151 -4.18 7.08 25.05
N THR A 152 -3.06 7.74 24.76
CA THR A 152 -3.02 9.10 24.25
C THR A 152 -3.66 9.18 22.87
N ALA A 153 -3.42 8.20 21.98
CA ALA A 153 -4.03 8.15 20.67
C ALA A 153 -5.55 8.06 20.74
N LEU A 154 -6.09 7.23 21.62
CA LEU A 154 -7.53 7.07 21.83
C LEU A 154 -8.16 8.35 22.38
N GLN A 155 -7.54 9.01 23.36
CA GLN A 155 -8.02 10.28 23.90
C GLN A 155 -8.07 11.39 22.82
N GLU A 156 -7.03 11.48 21.97
CA GLU A 156 -7.02 12.45 20.88
C GLU A 156 -8.01 12.07 19.75
N LEU A 157 -8.32 10.79 19.58
CA LEU A 157 -9.36 10.33 18.65
C LEU A 157 -10.76 10.71 19.16
N ASP A 158 -11.05 10.50 20.44
CA ASP A 158 -12.33 10.93 21.05
C ASP A 158 -12.51 12.44 20.92
N ARG A 159 -11.47 13.22 21.22
CA ARG A 159 -11.48 14.66 21.03
C ARG A 159 -11.68 15.07 19.57
N PHE A 160 -11.07 14.34 18.65
CA PHE A 160 -11.24 14.57 17.20
C PHE A 160 -12.70 14.33 16.79
N ASP A 161 -13.34 13.28 17.30
CA ASP A 161 -14.74 12.98 17.04
C ASP A 161 -15.69 14.06 17.63
N GLU A 162 -15.44 14.52 18.85
CA GLU A 162 -16.20 15.63 19.47
C GLU A 162 -16.19 16.90 18.61
N ILE A 163 -15.04 17.23 18.01
CA ILE A 163 -14.87 18.44 17.19
C ILE A 163 -15.45 18.27 15.78
N TRP A 164 -15.18 17.13 15.15
CA TRP A 164 -15.38 16.95 13.72
C TRP A 164 -16.49 15.95 13.35
N GLY A 165 -16.77 14.95 14.21
CA GLY A 165 -17.72 13.87 13.92
C GLY A 165 -19.12 14.34 13.59
N GLY A 166 -19.65 15.33 14.35
CA GLY A 166 -20.95 15.93 14.08
C GLY A 166 -21.02 16.68 12.74
N LYS A 167 -19.90 17.26 12.29
CA LYS A 167 -19.82 18.02 11.03
C LYS A 167 -19.51 17.14 9.83
N TYR A 168 -18.71 16.11 10.03
CA TYR A 168 -18.20 15.20 9.00
C TYR A 168 -18.38 13.73 9.40
N PRO A 169 -19.62 13.20 9.45
CA PRO A 169 -19.91 11.87 9.98
C PRO A 169 -19.39 10.69 9.13
N LYS A 170 -18.66 10.99 8.07
CA LYS A 170 -18.04 9.97 7.16
C LYS A 170 -16.53 9.90 7.25
N ILE A 171 -15.91 10.61 8.18
CA ILE A 171 -14.44 10.62 8.36
C ILE A 171 -14.02 9.74 9.52
#